data_cb4aeb37c6f86ded2262a5885d1c73b3
#
_entry.id   cb4aeb37c6f86ded2262a5885d1c73b3
#
_cell.length_a   1.000
_cell.length_b   1.000
_cell.length_c   1.000
_cell.angle_alpha   90.00
_cell.angle_beta   90.00
_cell.angle_gamma   90.00
#
_symmetry.space_group_name_H-M   'P 1'
#
loop_
_entity.id
_entity.type
_entity.pdbx_description
1 polymer ?
#
loop_
_entity_poly.entity_id
_entity_poly.type
_entity_poly.pdbx_seq_one_letter_code
_entity_poly.pdbx_strand_id
1 'polypeptide(L)'
;MTDSPLETLKSAVNENAWITDISEMQPYATEWRNTFDGIPLVVLFPESTNQVSEIVKICASKKIAIIPQGGNTGLCGGAIPDKSGSQVIISLKKLNKIKNISKNNFSIEVEAGCILEDIHKKVSNYSLVFPIDVSSSGSCQIGGNISTNAGGTNVLKYGTTRSQVLGLEVVLPNGDIWNGMTNLIKDNSGYDLKQLFIGAEGTLGIITSATLKLYPCPGNIVTAFLGFDEISSVQHLLFEMRKKYGNNLETFELISERAINLVKKNISNINYPFDTDYSWYILLEVSKLTFIECNDQLMSFVKSNHISNAVITKNLTEKNALWRIRDSISAAQKYEGGSFKHDISVPPSKVSALIIELEERILRILPTSRIVAFGHIGDGNIHFNVSQPKNMTLSNFEKFRKSISKTVYDCIMNFNGSICAEHGVGILKKADLLHYKSNIEIDLMRSIKQTIDPMNIMNPGKII
;
A
#
# COMPACT_ATOMS: atom_id res chain seq x y z
N MET A 1 -42.66 -3.25 20.10
CA MET A 1 -41.83 -4.30 19.50
C MET A 1 -40.45 -3.68 19.26
N THR A 2 -39.42 -4.17 19.89
CA THR A 2 -38.07 -3.66 19.61
C THR A 2 -37.66 -4.22 18.27
N ASP A 3 -37.57 -3.36 17.25
CA ASP A 3 -37.13 -3.78 15.92
C ASP A 3 -35.79 -4.53 16.00
N SER A 4 -35.70 -5.63 15.26
CA SER A 4 -34.46 -6.38 15.15
C SER A 4 -33.31 -5.43 14.79
N PRO A 5 -32.12 -5.56 15.40
CA PRO A 5 -30.97 -4.75 15.01
C PRO A 5 -30.68 -4.75 13.50
N LEU A 6 -30.92 -5.88 12.85
CA LEU A 6 -30.74 -6.04 11.41
C LEU A 6 -31.76 -5.17 10.62
N GLU A 7 -33.03 -5.16 11.01
CA GLU A 7 -34.06 -4.36 10.31
C GLU A 7 -33.82 -2.86 10.51
N THR A 8 -33.38 -2.46 11.71
CA THR A 8 -32.99 -1.05 11.96
C THR A 8 -31.80 -0.63 11.10
N LEU A 9 -30.82 -1.52 10.91
CA LEU A 9 -29.66 -1.25 10.05
C LEU A 9 -30.04 -1.16 8.56
N LYS A 10 -30.92 -2.03 8.09
CA LYS A 10 -31.45 -1.99 6.71
C LYS A 10 -32.19 -0.70 6.41
N SER A 11 -32.95 -0.18 7.38
CA SER A 11 -33.70 1.09 7.21
C SER A 11 -32.82 2.34 7.15
N ALA A 12 -31.54 2.25 7.55
CA ALA A 12 -30.59 3.35 7.47
C ALA A 12 -29.99 3.55 6.07
N VAL A 13 -30.24 2.65 5.14
CA VAL A 13 -29.79 2.72 3.73
C VAL A 13 -30.97 2.65 2.78
N ASN A 14 -30.73 2.96 1.51
CA ASN A 14 -31.77 2.85 0.48
C ASN A 14 -32.23 1.40 0.32
N GLU A 15 -33.43 1.21 -0.22
CA GLU A 15 -33.97 -0.09 -0.57
C GLU A 15 -32.97 -0.86 -1.46
N ASN A 16 -32.69 -2.13 -1.13
CA ASN A 16 -31.70 -2.99 -1.80
C ASN A 16 -30.23 -2.52 -1.69
N ALA A 17 -29.90 -1.58 -0.80
CA ALA A 17 -28.52 -1.18 -0.52
C ALA A 17 -27.88 -1.99 0.64
N TRP A 18 -28.24 -3.27 0.75
CA TRP A 18 -27.71 -4.22 1.74
C TRP A 18 -27.71 -5.65 1.20
N ILE A 19 -26.88 -6.50 1.78
CA ILE A 19 -26.80 -7.95 1.49
C ILE A 19 -26.81 -8.71 2.82
N THR A 20 -27.62 -9.77 2.91
CA THR A 20 -27.66 -10.71 4.05
C THR A 20 -27.50 -12.16 3.63
N ASP A 21 -27.59 -12.47 2.33
CA ASP A 21 -27.31 -13.80 1.82
C ASP A 21 -25.81 -14.12 1.98
N ILE A 22 -25.51 -15.28 2.55
CA ILE A 22 -24.13 -15.69 2.89
C ILE A 22 -23.25 -15.78 1.64
N SER A 23 -23.79 -16.29 0.54
CA SER A 23 -23.04 -16.47 -0.69
C SER A 23 -22.69 -15.13 -1.36
N GLU A 24 -23.62 -14.17 -1.30
CA GLU A 24 -23.44 -12.82 -1.83
C GLU A 24 -22.54 -11.97 -0.91
N MET A 25 -22.48 -12.23 0.39
CA MET A 25 -21.60 -11.56 1.34
C MET A 25 -20.15 -12.03 1.23
N GLN A 26 -19.89 -13.25 0.71
CA GLN A 26 -18.56 -13.85 0.71
C GLN A 26 -17.47 -13.00 0.06
N PRO A 27 -17.67 -12.31 -1.08
CA PRO A 27 -16.65 -11.44 -1.69
C PRO A 27 -16.24 -10.26 -0.79
N TYR A 28 -17.09 -9.84 0.14
CA TYR A 28 -16.81 -8.81 1.13
C TYR A 28 -16.19 -9.36 2.40
N ALA A 29 -16.43 -10.63 2.69
CA ALA A 29 -16.01 -11.32 3.91
C ALA A 29 -14.69 -12.09 3.75
N THR A 30 -14.14 -12.15 2.53
CA THR A 30 -12.91 -12.90 2.22
C THR A 30 -11.87 -11.97 1.61
N GLU A 31 -10.63 -12.07 2.09
CA GLU A 31 -9.49 -11.35 1.52
C GLU A 31 -9.07 -11.99 0.20
N TRP A 32 -8.63 -11.21 -0.78
CA TRP A 32 -8.39 -11.66 -2.16
C TRP A 32 -7.33 -12.78 -2.32
N ARG A 33 -6.48 -13.03 -1.31
CA ARG A 33 -5.56 -14.18 -1.25
C ARG A 33 -6.17 -15.40 -0.56
N ASN A 34 -7.40 -15.29 -0.05
CA ASN A 34 -8.06 -16.31 0.77
C ASN A 34 -7.28 -16.67 2.06
N THR A 35 -6.51 -15.71 2.60
CA THR A 35 -5.78 -15.89 3.85
C THR A 35 -6.67 -15.64 5.07
N PHE A 36 -7.58 -14.68 4.94
CA PHE A 36 -8.53 -14.31 5.97
C PHE A 36 -9.95 -14.39 5.43
N ASP A 37 -10.82 -14.96 6.22
CA ASP A 37 -12.26 -15.05 5.98
C ASP A 37 -13.04 -14.80 7.27
N GLY A 38 -14.24 -14.25 7.15
CA GLY A 38 -15.12 -13.98 8.27
C GLY A 38 -16.60 -14.17 7.92
N ILE A 39 -17.46 -13.87 8.87
CA ILE A 39 -18.92 -13.97 8.71
C ILE A 39 -19.52 -12.65 9.20
N PRO A 40 -19.98 -11.73 8.32
CA PRO A 40 -20.65 -10.53 8.75
C PRO A 40 -22.13 -10.79 9.04
N LEU A 41 -22.74 -9.93 9.87
CA LEU A 41 -24.20 -9.89 10.08
C LEU A 41 -24.91 -9.40 8.81
N VAL A 42 -24.34 -8.37 8.18
CA VAL A 42 -24.89 -7.71 6.98
C VAL A 42 -23.77 -6.92 6.30
N VAL A 43 -23.87 -6.73 4.99
CA VAL A 43 -23.06 -5.77 4.23
C VAL A 43 -23.97 -4.62 3.81
N LEU A 44 -23.62 -3.40 4.21
CA LEU A 44 -24.36 -2.18 3.91
C LEU A 44 -23.63 -1.31 2.89
N PHE A 45 -24.38 -0.67 2.00
CA PHE A 45 -23.84 0.18 0.92
C PHE A 45 -24.44 1.59 1.02
N PRO A 46 -23.97 2.42 1.98
CA PRO A 46 -24.43 3.80 2.08
C PRO A 46 -24.05 4.62 0.85
N GLU A 47 -24.93 5.56 0.46
CA GLU A 47 -24.77 6.45 -0.70
C GLU A 47 -24.46 7.90 -0.28
N SER A 48 -24.38 8.16 1.01
CA SER A 48 -24.05 9.47 1.57
C SER A 48 -23.36 9.37 2.92
N THR A 49 -22.60 10.39 3.30
CA THR A 49 -22.00 10.53 4.64
C THR A 49 -23.06 10.48 5.75
N ASN A 50 -24.24 11.04 5.51
CA ASN A 50 -25.35 10.99 6.48
C ASN A 50 -25.83 9.57 6.73
N GLN A 51 -25.94 8.73 5.69
CA GLN A 51 -26.29 7.32 5.88
C GLN A 51 -25.20 6.57 6.66
N VAL A 52 -23.92 6.84 6.41
CA VAL A 52 -22.83 6.29 7.22
C VAL A 52 -22.98 6.71 8.68
N SER A 53 -23.26 8.00 8.94
CA SER A 53 -23.51 8.52 10.30
C SER A 53 -24.68 7.79 10.99
N GLU A 54 -25.81 7.61 10.32
CA GLU A 54 -26.97 6.92 10.89
C GLU A 54 -26.67 5.44 11.19
N ILE A 55 -25.99 4.73 10.29
CA ILE A 55 -25.54 3.35 10.55
C ILE A 55 -24.65 3.31 11.79
N VAL A 56 -23.68 4.23 11.90
CA VAL A 56 -22.77 4.28 13.04
C VAL A 56 -23.51 4.56 14.34
N LYS A 57 -24.49 5.49 14.37
CA LYS A 57 -25.33 5.75 15.55
C LYS A 57 -26.11 4.52 15.99
N ILE A 58 -26.69 3.78 15.05
CA ILE A 58 -27.39 2.53 15.33
C ILE A 58 -26.41 1.51 15.93
N CYS A 59 -25.24 1.32 15.31
CA CYS A 59 -24.22 0.41 15.80
C CYS A 59 -23.72 0.79 17.19
N ALA A 60 -23.49 2.08 17.45
CA ALA A 60 -23.09 2.60 18.74
C ALA A 60 -24.13 2.31 19.82
N SER A 61 -25.42 2.61 19.55
CA SER A 61 -26.51 2.38 20.51
C SER A 61 -26.69 0.90 20.86
N LYS A 62 -26.41 0.00 19.93
CA LYS A 62 -26.56 -1.45 20.07
C LYS A 62 -25.23 -2.19 20.33
N LYS A 63 -24.12 -1.46 20.44
CA LYS A 63 -22.74 -2.02 20.61
C LYS A 63 -22.38 -3.05 19.53
N ILE A 64 -22.74 -2.78 18.29
CA ILE A 64 -22.41 -3.61 17.13
C ILE A 64 -21.10 -3.14 16.54
N ALA A 65 -20.18 -4.05 16.34
CA ALA A 65 -18.89 -3.73 15.72
C ALA A 65 -19.00 -3.49 14.21
N ILE A 66 -18.25 -2.52 13.72
CA ILE A 66 -18.24 -2.05 12.34
C ILE A 66 -16.89 -2.38 11.68
N ILE A 67 -16.94 -2.90 10.47
CA ILE A 67 -15.81 -3.11 9.59
C ILE A 67 -15.94 -2.18 8.38
N PRO A 68 -15.26 -1.03 8.36
CA PRO A 68 -15.25 -0.17 7.18
C PRO A 68 -14.48 -0.85 6.04
N GLN A 69 -15.05 -0.82 4.84
CA GLN A 69 -14.43 -1.49 3.70
C GLN A 69 -14.46 -0.62 2.45
N GLY A 70 -13.28 -0.46 1.84
CA GLY A 70 -13.10 0.07 0.49
C GLY A 70 -13.12 -1.04 -0.56
N GLY A 71 -12.12 -1.07 -1.45
CA GLY A 71 -12.01 -2.06 -2.53
C GLY A 71 -11.60 -3.47 -2.12
N ASN A 72 -11.42 -3.75 -0.83
CA ASN A 72 -11.00 -5.04 -0.26
C ASN A 72 -9.70 -5.59 -0.87
N THR A 73 -8.76 -4.72 -1.23
CA THR A 73 -7.47 -5.05 -1.85
C THR A 73 -6.32 -5.20 -0.84
N GLY A 74 -6.58 -4.96 0.45
CA GLY A 74 -5.58 -5.02 1.51
C GLY A 74 -5.06 -6.44 1.75
N LEU A 75 -3.82 -6.54 2.28
CA LEU A 75 -3.07 -7.79 2.41
C LEU A 75 -2.94 -8.30 3.84
N CYS A 76 -3.47 -7.54 4.81
CA CYS A 76 -3.30 -7.82 6.24
C CYS A 76 -4.62 -8.13 6.98
N GLY A 77 -5.71 -8.36 6.25
CA GLY A 77 -7.02 -8.67 6.82
C GLY A 77 -7.71 -7.47 7.51
N GLY A 78 -7.26 -6.23 7.25
CA GLY A 78 -7.80 -5.03 7.90
C GLY A 78 -9.27 -4.76 7.63
N ALA A 79 -9.81 -5.20 6.50
CA ALA A 79 -11.19 -5.01 6.06
C ALA A 79 -12.08 -6.26 6.21
N ILE A 80 -11.61 -7.29 6.94
CA ILE A 80 -12.32 -8.58 7.05
C ILE A 80 -12.96 -8.70 8.45
N PRO A 81 -14.25 -9.10 8.55
CA PRO A 81 -14.90 -9.35 9.82
C PRO A 81 -14.34 -10.59 10.51
N ASP A 82 -14.68 -10.78 11.78
CA ASP A 82 -14.45 -12.05 12.47
C ASP A 82 -15.50 -13.12 12.09
N LYS A 83 -15.41 -14.30 12.72
CA LYS A 83 -16.34 -15.42 12.44
C LYS A 83 -17.59 -15.44 13.34
N SER A 84 -17.83 -14.37 14.12
CA SER A 84 -18.96 -14.32 15.07
C SER A 84 -20.34 -14.17 14.41
N GLY A 85 -20.38 -13.64 13.18
CA GLY A 85 -21.65 -13.28 12.53
C GLY A 85 -22.34 -12.04 13.13
N SER A 86 -21.63 -11.28 13.98
CA SER A 86 -22.21 -10.14 14.71
C SER A 86 -21.69 -8.77 14.22
N GLN A 87 -20.71 -8.73 13.34
CA GLN A 87 -20.10 -7.51 12.83
C GLN A 87 -20.76 -7.04 11.52
N VAL A 88 -20.84 -5.74 11.34
CA VAL A 88 -21.42 -5.11 10.14
C VAL A 88 -20.30 -4.63 9.22
N ILE A 89 -20.34 -5.02 7.95
CA ILE A 89 -19.48 -4.41 6.93
C ILE A 89 -20.18 -3.17 6.37
N ILE A 90 -19.48 -2.02 6.39
CA ILE A 90 -19.87 -0.80 5.69
C ILE A 90 -18.98 -0.65 4.46
N SER A 91 -19.52 -1.02 3.30
CA SER A 91 -18.81 -0.89 2.03
C SER A 91 -19.05 0.50 1.43
N LEU A 92 -17.98 1.26 1.24
CA LEU A 92 -18.06 2.64 0.76
C LEU A 92 -18.12 2.76 -0.77
N LYS A 93 -18.29 1.64 -1.49
CA LYS A 93 -18.24 1.61 -2.97
C LYS A 93 -19.25 2.53 -3.67
N LYS A 94 -20.34 2.90 -2.99
CA LYS A 94 -21.34 3.81 -3.53
C LYS A 94 -21.07 5.30 -3.23
N LEU A 95 -20.14 5.60 -2.31
CA LEU A 95 -19.61 6.95 -2.11
C LEU A 95 -18.46 7.19 -3.10
N ASN A 96 -18.74 7.32 -4.38
CA ASN A 96 -17.74 7.28 -5.45
C ASN A 96 -17.74 8.52 -6.35
N LYS A 97 -18.26 9.65 -5.88
CA LYS A 97 -18.32 10.89 -6.66
C LYS A 97 -17.02 11.67 -6.57
N ILE A 98 -16.52 12.11 -7.72
CA ILE A 98 -15.52 13.16 -7.80
C ILE A 98 -16.30 14.50 -7.74
N LYS A 99 -16.17 15.18 -6.58
CA LYS A 99 -17.00 16.37 -6.27
C LYS A 99 -16.51 17.64 -6.97
N ASN A 100 -15.18 17.87 -6.93
CA ASN A 100 -14.60 19.10 -7.46
C ASN A 100 -13.15 18.90 -7.89
N ILE A 101 -12.71 19.62 -8.93
CA ILE A 101 -11.30 19.72 -9.33
C ILE A 101 -10.93 21.18 -9.42
N SER A 102 -10.07 21.64 -8.53
CA SER A 102 -9.55 23.00 -8.51
C SER A 102 -8.18 23.06 -9.18
N LYS A 103 -8.14 23.49 -10.44
CA LYS A 103 -6.89 23.63 -11.18
C LYS A 103 -5.96 24.65 -10.55
N ASN A 104 -6.50 25.77 -10.08
CA ASN A 104 -5.73 26.87 -9.50
C ASN A 104 -5.14 26.51 -8.13
N ASN A 105 -5.80 25.62 -7.38
CA ASN A 105 -5.33 25.16 -6.07
C ASN A 105 -4.62 23.80 -6.15
N PHE A 106 -4.50 23.22 -7.34
CA PHE A 106 -3.92 21.88 -7.54
C PHE A 106 -4.51 20.85 -6.56
N SER A 107 -5.84 20.77 -6.52
CA SER A 107 -6.54 19.88 -5.59
C SER A 107 -7.78 19.25 -6.24
N ILE A 108 -8.17 18.10 -5.69
CA ILE A 108 -9.38 17.37 -6.05
C ILE A 108 -10.13 16.95 -4.79
N GLU A 109 -11.45 17.10 -4.80
CA GLU A 109 -12.33 16.60 -3.76
C GLU A 109 -13.05 15.35 -4.23
N VAL A 110 -12.91 14.26 -3.47
CA VAL A 110 -13.42 12.95 -3.83
C VAL A 110 -14.11 12.28 -2.65
N GLU A 111 -15.12 11.46 -2.92
CA GLU A 111 -15.67 10.53 -1.94
C GLU A 111 -14.77 9.31 -1.78
N ALA A 112 -14.81 8.69 -0.60
CA ALA A 112 -13.87 7.63 -0.19
C ALA A 112 -13.93 6.35 -1.03
N GLY A 113 -15.05 6.08 -1.69
CA GLY A 113 -15.25 4.95 -2.58
C GLY A 113 -14.79 5.17 -4.02
N CYS A 114 -14.24 6.35 -4.37
CA CYS A 114 -13.65 6.55 -5.69
C CYS A 114 -12.50 5.59 -5.94
N ILE A 115 -12.52 4.92 -7.09
CA ILE A 115 -11.44 4.04 -7.55
C ILE A 115 -10.23 4.91 -7.94
N LEU A 116 -9.04 4.50 -7.53
CA LEU A 116 -7.82 5.27 -7.75
C LEU A 116 -7.55 5.52 -9.25
N GLU A 117 -7.75 4.52 -10.08
CA GLU A 117 -7.59 4.64 -11.54
C GLU A 117 -8.57 5.66 -12.16
N ASP A 118 -9.80 5.76 -11.64
CA ASP A 118 -10.78 6.74 -12.12
C ASP A 118 -10.37 8.17 -11.74
N ILE A 119 -9.76 8.35 -10.57
CA ILE A 119 -9.16 9.63 -10.17
C ILE A 119 -8.04 9.98 -11.16
N HIS A 120 -7.12 9.04 -11.47
CA HIS A 120 -6.03 9.25 -12.44
C HIS A 120 -6.57 9.66 -13.81
N LYS A 121 -7.53 8.91 -14.36
CA LYS A 121 -8.19 9.21 -15.64
C LYS A 121 -8.85 10.59 -15.63
N LYS A 122 -9.49 10.95 -14.52
CA LYS A 122 -10.19 12.24 -14.44
C LYS A 122 -9.23 13.42 -14.41
N VAL A 123 -8.16 13.37 -13.61
CA VAL A 123 -7.21 14.48 -13.46
C VAL A 123 -6.30 14.63 -14.69
N SER A 124 -6.01 13.55 -15.42
CA SER A 124 -5.19 13.60 -16.63
C SER A 124 -5.80 14.48 -17.72
N ASN A 125 -7.15 14.60 -17.80
CA ASN A 125 -7.85 15.51 -18.69
C ASN A 125 -7.54 17.00 -18.44
N TYR A 126 -6.88 17.30 -17.33
CA TYR A 126 -6.48 18.66 -16.94
C TYR A 126 -4.96 18.84 -16.95
N SER A 127 -4.21 17.90 -17.51
CA SER A 127 -2.74 17.85 -17.45
C SER A 127 -2.21 17.85 -16.00
N LEU A 128 -2.95 17.19 -15.11
CA LEU A 128 -2.62 17.01 -13.71
C LEU A 128 -2.46 15.53 -13.39
N VAL A 129 -1.72 15.23 -12.31
CA VAL A 129 -1.56 13.90 -11.77
C VAL A 129 -1.88 13.88 -10.28
N PHE A 130 -2.49 12.78 -9.82
CA PHE A 130 -2.50 12.35 -8.44
C PHE A 130 -1.40 11.27 -8.30
N PRO A 131 -0.37 11.48 -7.45
CA PRO A 131 0.89 10.74 -7.60
C PRO A 131 0.91 9.35 -6.96
N ILE A 132 -0.13 8.96 -6.22
CA ILE A 132 -0.18 7.62 -5.62
C ILE A 132 -0.47 6.60 -6.71
N ASP A 133 0.43 5.62 -6.85
CA ASP A 133 0.30 4.53 -7.82
C ASP A 133 0.63 3.20 -7.16
N VAL A 134 -0.37 2.32 -7.12
CA VAL A 134 -0.28 0.99 -6.51
C VAL A 134 -0.80 -0.06 -7.48
N SER A 135 -0.32 -1.28 -7.37
CA SER A 135 -0.67 -2.38 -8.28
C SER A 135 -2.17 -2.71 -8.34
N SER A 136 -2.94 -2.28 -7.35
CA SER A 136 -4.39 -2.48 -7.28
C SER A 136 -5.20 -1.25 -7.73
N SER A 137 -4.61 -0.28 -8.44
CA SER A 137 -5.22 1.00 -8.81
C SER A 137 -6.60 0.87 -9.49
N GLY A 138 -6.82 -0.19 -10.26
CA GLY A 138 -8.11 -0.47 -10.92
C GLY A 138 -9.24 -0.96 -10.00
N SER A 139 -8.95 -1.24 -8.72
CA SER A 139 -9.96 -1.77 -7.78
C SER A 139 -9.86 -1.18 -6.37
N CYS A 140 -8.71 -0.66 -5.95
CA CYS A 140 -8.59 0.01 -4.65
C CYS A 140 -9.36 1.33 -4.66
N GLN A 141 -9.88 1.68 -3.48
CA GLN A 141 -10.64 2.91 -3.26
C GLN A 141 -9.84 3.87 -2.41
N ILE A 142 -9.95 5.17 -2.70
CA ILE A 142 -9.12 6.21 -2.09
C ILE A 142 -9.25 6.26 -0.56
N GLY A 143 -10.43 6.02 -0.01
CA GLY A 143 -10.62 5.93 1.45
C GLY A 143 -9.81 4.80 2.07
N GLY A 144 -9.67 3.67 1.39
CA GLY A 144 -8.79 2.56 1.77
C GLY A 144 -7.31 2.93 1.69
N ASN A 145 -6.89 3.57 0.60
CA ASN A 145 -5.51 4.05 0.44
C ASN A 145 -5.11 5.05 1.53
N ILE A 146 -6.02 5.96 1.91
CA ILE A 146 -5.81 6.90 3.01
C ILE A 146 -5.75 6.15 4.35
N SER A 147 -6.70 5.24 4.60
CA SER A 147 -6.79 4.49 5.86
C SER A 147 -5.59 3.60 6.13
N THR A 148 -4.90 3.13 5.08
CA THR A 148 -3.66 2.33 5.19
C THR A 148 -2.40 3.16 4.98
N ASN A 149 -2.53 4.45 4.67
CA ASN A 149 -1.42 5.31 4.25
C ASN A 149 -0.60 4.66 3.13
N ALA A 150 -1.27 4.22 2.07
CA ALA A 150 -0.66 3.48 0.98
C ALA A 150 0.53 4.24 0.36
N GLY A 151 1.55 3.47 -0.03
CA GLY A 151 2.75 3.97 -0.71
C GLY A 151 2.67 3.80 -2.22
N GLY A 152 3.64 3.06 -2.78
CA GLY A 152 3.78 2.76 -4.21
C GLY A 152 5.03 3.37 -4.83
N THR A 153 5.15 3.25 -6.14
CA THR A 153 6.39 3.56 -6.89
C THR A 153 6.84 5.02 -6.83
N ASN A 154 5.90 5.94 -6.63
CA ASN A 154 6.17 7.39 -6.66
C ASN A 154 6.48 8.01 -5.29
N VAL A 155 6.57 7.20 -4.23
CA VAL A 155 6.82 7.67 -2.85
C VAL A 155 8.16 8.40 -2.75
N LEU A 156 9.16 7.98 -3.50
CA LEU A 156 10.48 8.61 -3.52
C LEU A 156 10.40 10.13 -3.80
N LYS A 157 9.53 10.53 -4.70
CA LYS A 157 9.36 11.93 -5.13
C LYS A 157 8.26 12.66 -4.35
N TYR A 158 7.11 12.04 -4.17
CA TYR A 158 5.90 12.72 -3.69
C TYR A 158 5.54 12.38 -2.23
N GLY A 159 6.16 11.36 -1.67
CA GLY A 159 5.77 10.81 -0.36
C GLY A 159 4.56 9.88 -0.45
N THR A 160 4.16 9.33 0.69
CA THR A 160 3.00 8.43 0.81
C THR A 160 1.68 9.16 0.69
N THR A 161 0.56 8.44 0.72
CA THR A 161 -0.80 9.00 0.70
C THR A 161 -1.00 10.08 1.77
N ARG A 162 -0.41 9.94 2.95
CA ARG A 162 -0.42 10.96 4.03
C ARG A 162 0.01 12.34 3.55
N SER A 163 1.04 12.40 2.73
CA SER A 163 1.58 13.65 2.19
C SER A 163 0.65 14.30 1.15
N GLN A 164 -0.29 13.54 0.60
CA GLN A 164 -1.20 13.99 -0.46
C GLN A 164 -2.54 14.50 0.08
N VAL A 165 -2.87 14.22 1.35
CA VAL A 165 -4.17 14.60 1.94
C VAL A 165 -4.11 16.01 2.50
N LEU A 166 -4.97 16.90 1.98
CA LEU A 166 -5.17 18.27 2.49
C LEU A 166 -6.26 18.31 3.56
N GLY A 167 -7.36 17.61 3.35
CA GLY A 167 -8.49 17.58 4.26
C GLY A 167 -9.25 16.25 4.22
N LEU A 168 -10.01 15.95 5.27
CA LEU A 168 -10.82 14.75 5.39
C LEU A 168 -12.21 15.09 5.93
N GLU A 169 -13.21 14.33 5.49
CA GLU A 169 -14.50 14.19 6.17
C GLU A 169 -14.54 12.79 6.79
N VAL A 170 -14.88 12.69 8.07
CA VAL A 170 -14.83 11.44 8.82
C VAL A 170 -16.08 11.32 9.69
N VAL A 171 -16.70 10.13 9.66
CA VAL A 171 -17.74 9.75 10.63
C VAL A 171 -17.05 9.11 11.84
N LEU A 172 -17.25 9.74 13.02
CA LEU A 172 -16.70 9.32 14.29
C LEU A 172 -17.49 8.17 14.92
N PRO A 173 -16.95 7.44 15.91
CA PRO A 173 -17.61 6.28 16.52
C PRO A 173 -18.96 6.56 17.20
N ASN A 174 -19.26 7.80 17.56
CA ASN A 174 -20.57 8.23 18.08
C ASN A 174 -21.55 8.62 16.97
N GLY A 175 -21.14 8.56 15.69
CA GLY A 175 -21.92 8.96 14.54
C GLY A 175 -21.81 10.44 14.17
N ASP A 176 -21.09 11.26 14.91
CA ASP A 176 -20.86 12.65 14.51
C ASP A 176 -20.00 12.72 13.24
N ILE A 177 -20.27 13.72 12.42
CA ILE A 177 -19.51 13.99 11.20
C ILE A 177 -18.49 15.10 11.49
N TRP A 178 -17.22 14.74 11.50
CA TRP A 178 -16.15 15.74 11.48
C TRP A 178 -15.83 16.14 10.04
N ASN A 179 -16.14 17.40 9.71
CA ASN A 179 -15.81 17.97 8.40
C ASN A 179 -14.54 18.83 8.53
N GLY A 180 -13.39 18.23 8.23
CA GLY A 180 -12.09 18.88 8.13
C GLY A 180 -11.66 19.07 6.66
N MET A 181 -12.61 19.14 5.73
CA MET A 181 -12.33 19.37 4.30
C MET A 181 -11.76 20.77 4.09
N THR A 182 -10.56 20.85 3.52
CA THR A 182 -9.87 22.10 3.21
C THR A 182 -8.92 21.86 2.04
N ASN A 183 -8.60 22.94 1.31
CA ASN A 183 -7.54 22.96 0.31
C ASN A 183 -6.34 23.81 0.74
N LEU A 184 -6.27 24.18 2.01
CA LEU A 184 -5.15 24.94 2.57
C LEU A 184 -3.90 24.02 2.66
N ILE A 185 -2.76 24.59 2.25
CA ILE A 185 -1.45 23.94 2.42
C ILE A 185 -0.90 24.19 3.83
N LYS A 186 -1.24 25.35 4.42
CA LYS A 186 -0.80 25.74 5.75
C LYS A 186 -2.01 26.02 6.63
N ASP A 187 -2.13 25.29 7.71
CA ASP A 187 -3.10 25.51 8.77
C ASP A 187 -2.48 25.08 10.12
N ASN A 188 -2.18 26.06 10.95
CA ASN A 188 -1.62 25.87 12.29
C ASN A 188 -2.63 26.29 13.38
N SER A 189 -3.94 26.24 13.08
CA SER A 189 -4.99 26.66 14.02
C SER A 189 -5.36 25.61 15.07
N GLY A 190 -4.51 24.62 15.30
CA GLY A 190 -4.70 23.55 16.28
C GLY A 190 -3.96 22.27 15.90
N TYR A 191 -4.36 21.16 16.52
CA TYR A 191 -3.83 19.84 16.13
C TYR A 191 -4.27 19.49 14.72
N ASP A 192 -3.38 18.89 13.93
CA ASP A 192 -3.69 18.38 12.60
C ASP A 192 -4.45 17.05 12.69
N LEU A 193 -5.77 17.14 12.96
CA LEU A 193 -6.62 15.99 13.29
C LEU A 193 -6.69 14.95 12.17
N LYS A 194 -6.56 15.34 10.90
CA LYS A 194 -6.58 14.37 9.79
C LYS A 194 -5.50 13.29 9.94
N GLN A 195 -4.37 13.62 10.60
CA GLN A 195 -3.26 12.69 10.80
C GLN A 195 -3.63 11.50 11.70
N LEU A 196 -4.65 11.62 12.54
CA LEU A 196 -5.15 10.53 13.38
C LEU A 196 -5.85 9.44 12.56
N PHE A 197 -6.52 9.81 11.46
CA PHE A 197 -7.30 8.89 10.64
C PHE A 197 -6.50 8.28 9.48
N ILE A 198 -5.44 8.97 9.02
CA ILE A 198 -4.57 8.48 7.95
C ILE A 198 -3.66 7.37 8.52
N GLY A 199 -3.81 6.15 7.98
CA GLY A 199 -3.08 4.98 8.48
C GLY A 199 -3.69 4.33 9.71
N ALA A 200 -4.90 4.76 10.12
CA ALA A 200 -5.61 4.17 11.26
C ALA A 200 -6.45 2.92 10.89
N GLU A 201 -6.46 2.51 9.65
CA GLU A 201 -7.16 1.31 9.15
C GLU A 201 -8.64 1.21 9.60
N GLY A 202 -9.33 2.36 9.68
CA GLY A 202 -10.72 2.44 10.09
C GLY A 202 -10.98 2.18 11.58
N THR A 203 -9.93 2.12 12.41
CA THR A 203 -10.08 1.86 13.87
C THR A 203 -10.49 3.09 14.68
N LEU A 204 -10.36 4.29 14.11
CA LEU A 204 -10.69 5.56 14.78
C LEU A 204 -11.90 6.28 14.19
N GLY A 205 -12.36 5.87 13.01
CA GLY A 205 -13.49 6.48 12.31
C GLY A 205 -13.55 6.03 10.85
N ILE A 206 -14.60 6.44 10.14
CA ILE A 206 -14.84 6.09 8.74
C ILE A 206 -14.63 7.32 7.87
N ILE A 207 -13.61 7.32 7.03
CA ILE A 207 -13.36 8.37 6.04
C ILE A 207 -14.43 8.29 4.96
N THR A 208 -15.14 9.38 4.72
CA THR A 208 -16.22 9.47 3.71
C THR A 208 -15.85 10.35 2.53
N SER A 209 -14.98 11.36 2.73
CA SER A 209 -14.47 12.22 1.66
C SER A 209 -13.06 12.71 1.96
N ALA A 210 -12.35 13.11 0.92
CA ALA A 210 -11.01 13.69 1.03
C ALA A 210 -10.78 14.80 0.03
N THR A 211 -9.99 15.80 0.42
CA THR A 211 -9.31 16.76 -0.47
C THR A 211 -7.87 16.30 -0.66
N LEU A 212 -7.47 16.08 -1.91
CA LEU A 212 -6.17 15.54 -2.27
C LEU A 212 -5.38 16.57 -3.09
N LYS A 213 -4.05 16.57 -2.90
CA LYS A 213 -3.13 17.37 -3.72
C LYS A 213 -3.02 16.80 -5.12
N LEU A 214 -2.95 17.68 -6.09
CA LEU A 214 -2.59 17.35 -7.46
C LEU A 214 -1.26 18.02 -7.81
N TYR A 215 -0.62 17.51 -8.83
CA TYR A 215 0.63 18.04 -9.36
C TYR A 215 0.50 18.24 -10.86
N PRO A 216 1.26 19.17 -11.45
CA PRO A 216 1.42 19.21 -12.90
C PRO A 216 1.92 17.87 -13.41
N CYS A 217 1.45 17.46 -14.57
CA CYS A 217 1.97 16.29 -15.23
C CYS A 217 3.51 16.39 -15.32
N PRO A 218 4.27 15.40 -14.87
CA PRO A 218 5.72 15.44 -14.99
C PRO A 218 6.11 15.66 -16.45
N GLY A 219 7.21 16.35 -16.67
CA GLY A 219 7.76 16.55 -18.00
C GLY A 219 8.14 15.21 -18.65
N ASN A 220 8.99 15.25 -19.65
CA ASN A 220 9.44 14.04 -20.32
C ASN A 220 10.18 13.13 -19.35
N ILE A 221 9.68 11.90 -19.19
CA ILE A 221 10.27 10.87 -18.37
C ILE A 221 11.13 9.96 -19.25
N VAL A 222 12.35 9.70 -18.81
CA VAL A 222 13.23 8.69 -19.38
C VAL A 222 13.42 7.57 -18.38
N THR A 223 13.21 6.34 -18.83
CA THR A 223 13.34 5.13 -18.02
C THR A 223 14.65 4.44 -18.39
N ALA A 224 15.38 3.96 -17.38
CA ALA A 224 16.56 3.14 -17.57
C ALA A 224 16.46 1.83 -16.78
N PHE A 225 17.06 0.79 -17.34
CA PHE A 225 17.22 -0.51 -16.70
C PHE A 225 18.70 -0.85 -16.66
N LEU A 226 19.23 -1.07 -15.47
CA LEU A 226 20.68 -1.21 -15.20
C LEU A 226 20.94 -2.55 -14.53
N GLY A 227 22.03 -3.24 -14.92
CA GLY A 227 22.47 -4.50 -14.31
C GLY A 227 23.70 -4.32 -13.43
N PHE A 228 23.75 -5.02 -12.28
CA PHE A 228 24.85 -5.00 -11.31
C PHE A 228 25.14 -6.38 -10.75
N ASP A 229 26.40 -6.68 -10.53
CA ASP A 229 26.81 -7.93 -9.88
C ASP A 229 26.77 -7.80 -8.34
N GLU A 230 26.99 -6.60 -7.81
CA GLU A 230 27.03 -6.33 -6.37
C GLU A 230 25.98 -5.31 -5.95
N ILE A 231 25.27 -5.60 -4.86
CA ILE A 231 24.25 -4.71 -4.31
C ILE A 231 24.82 -3.41 -3.69
N SER A 232 26.08 -3.44 -3.28
CA SER A 232 26.80 -2.25 -2.80
C SER A 232 26.91 -1.15 -3.86
N SER A 233 27.10 -1.52 -5.13
CA SER A 233 27.12 -0.60 -6.27
C SER A 233 25.79 0.10 -6.50
N VAL A 234 24.67 -0.59 -6.23
CA VAL A 234 23.32 -0.02 -6.31
C VAL A 234 23.13 1.11 -5.30
N GLN A 235 23.64 0.93 -4.09
CA GLN A 235 23.51 1.95 -3.04
C GLN A 235 24.31 3.22 -3.37
N HIS A 236 25.51 3.06 -3.90
CA HIS A 236 26.32 4.19 -4.38
C HIS A 236 25.60 4.93 -5.53
N LEU A 237 25.05 4.18 -6.49
CA LEU A 237 24.27 4.75 -7.57
C LEU A 237 23.09 5.59 -7.07
N LEU A 238 22.30 5.09 -6.11
CA LEU A 238 21.19 5.83 -5.53
C LEU A 238 21.62 7.19 -4.96
N PHE A 239 22.73 7.21 -4.23
CA PHE A 239 23.29 8.45 -3.67
C PHE A 239 23.64 9.45 -4.78
N GLU A 240 24.39 9.03 -5.81
CA GLU A 240 24.78 9.90 -6.92
C GLU A 240 23.58 10.36 -7.76
N MET A 241 22.59 9.49 -7.98
CA MET A 241 21.35 9.86 -8.67
C MET A 241 20.56 10.91 -7.89
N ARG A 242 20.41 10.75 -6.58
CA ARG A 242 19.73 11.75 -5.72
C ARG A 242 20.46 13.08 -5.73
N LYS A 243 21.80 13.07 -5.66
CA LYS A 243 22.62 14.27 -5.71
C LYS A 243 22.48 15.01 -7.04
N LYS A 244 22.44 14.26 -8.16
CA LYS A 244 22.37 14.86 -9.50
C LYS A 244 20.98 15.29 -9.91
N TYR A 245 19.97 14.47 -9.64
CA TYR A 245 18.60 14.68 -10.12
C TYR A 245 17.65 15.29 -9.08
N GLY A 246 17.91 15.11 -7.78
CA GLY A 246 17.06 15.64 -6.72
C GLY A 246 15.59 15.21 -6.92
N ASN A 247 14.70 16.19 -6.97
CA ASN A 247 13.25 15.95 -7.18
C ASN A 247 12.88 15.50 -8.61
N ASN A 248 13.85 15.43 -9.54
CA ASN A 248 13.63 14.87 -10.87
C ASN A 248 13.91 13.37 -10.94
N LEU A 249 14.38 12.74 -9.87
CA LEU A 249 14.38 11.28 -9.73
C LEU A 249 12.97 10.84 -9.35
N GLU A 250 12.26 10.24 -10.31
CA GLU A 250 10.86 9.83 -10.15
C GLU A 250 10.74 8.55 -9.35
N THR A 251 11.45 7.50 -9.79
CA THR A 251 11.42 6.16 -9.20
C THR A 251 12.82 5.53 -9.17
N PHE A 252 13.03 4.58 -8.25
CA PHE A 252 14.27 3.84 -8.16
C PHE A 252 13.99 2.47 -7.52
N GLU A 253 13.82 1.44 -8.38
CA GLU A 253 13.34 0.11 -8.05
C GLU A 253 14.45 -0.92 -8.08
N LEU A 254 14.61 -1.69 -7.01
CA LEU A 254 15.52 -2.84 -6.93
C LEU A 254 14.82 -4.11 -7.38
N ILE A 255 15.52 -4.95 -8.14
CA ILE A 255 15.03 -6.27 -8.56
C ILE A 255 16.20 -7.26 -8.46
N SER A 256 16.03 -8.36 -7.72
CA SER A 256 17.04 -9.43 -7.66
C SER A 256 17.01 -10.30 -8.93
N GLU A 257 18.14 -10.94 -9.25
CA GLU A 257 18.23 -11.94 -10.34
C GLU A 257 17.09 -12.97 -10.25
N ARG A 258 16.84 -13.49 -9.04
CA ARG A 258 15.78 -14.48 -8.83
C ARG A 258 14.41 -13.95 -9.20
N ALA A 259 14.11 -12.68 -8.89
CA ALA A 259 12.85 -12.06 -9.30
C ALA A 259 12.71 -11.98 -10.83
N ILE A 260 13.79 -11.61 -11.53
CA ILE A 260 13.84 -11.60 -13.01
C ILE A 260 13.60 -13.01 -13.56
N ASN A 261 14.30 -14.02 -13.02
CA ASN A 261 14.19 -15.39 -13.48
C ASN A 261 12.78 -15.97 -13.28
N LEU A 262 12.07 -15.58 -12.22
CA LEU A 262 10.67 -15.94 -12.03
C LEU A 262 9.76 -15.33 -13.11
N VAL A 263 9.98 -14.07 -13.45
CA VAL A 263 9.22 -13.40 -14.51
C VAL A 263 9.50 -14.02 -15.88
N LYS A 264 10.77 -14.22 -16.23
CA LYS A 264 11.19 -14.89 -17.50
C LYS A 264 10.55 -16.26 -17.64
N LYS A 265 10.46 -17.01 -16.54
CA LYS A 265 9.92 -18.40 -16.54
C LYS A 265 8.40 -18.45 -16.62
N ASN A 266 7.69 -17.58 -15.88
CA ASN A 266 6.27 -17.78 -15.57
C ASN A 266 5.34 -16.79 -16.31
N ILE A 267 5.89 -15.73 -16.92
CA ILE A 267 5.09 -14.71 -17.60
C ILE A 267 5.40 -14.73 -19.09
N SER A 268 4.37 -14.89 -19.90
CA SER A 268 4.50 -14.90 -21.37
C SER A 268 4.79 -13.51 -21.93
N ASN A 269 5.47 -13.48 -23.08
CA ASN A 269 5.74 -12.25 -23.85
C ASN A 269 6.48 -11.17 -23.05
N ILE A 270 7.46 -11.57 -22.23
CA ILE A 270 8.40 -10.67 -21.57
C ILE A 270 9.59 -10.43 -22.49
N ASN A 271 9.84 -9.16 -22.78
CA ASN A 271 11.03 -8.73 -23.53
C ASN A 271 12.13 -8.33 -22.53
N TYR A 272 13.06 -9.25 -22.25
CA TYR A 272 14.19 -9.01 -21.37
C TYR A 272 15.31 -8.32 -22.16
N PRO A 273 15.83 -7.18 -21.67
CA PRO A 273 16.65 -6.30 -22.52
C PRO A 273 18.16 -6.60 -22.50
N PHE A 274 18.64 -7.60 -21.75
CA PHE A 274 20.06 -7.94 -21.66
C PHE A 274 20.34 -9.34 -22.23
N ASP A 275 21.52 -9.52 -22.80
CA ASP A 275 22.02 -10.81 -23.26
C ASP A 275 22.59 -11.68 -22.13
N THR A 276 22.97 -11.05 -21.01
CA THR A 276 23.53 -11.69 -19.81
C THR A 276 22.69 -11.40 -18.58
N ASP A 277 22.74 -12.27 -17.59
CA ASP A 277 22.06 -12.09 -16.31
C ASP A 277 23.03 -11.41 -15.30
N TYR A 278 22.45 -10.59 -14.42
CA TYR A 278 23.13 -9.88 -13.32
C TYR A 278 22.50 -10.27 -11.99
N SER A 279 23.24 -10.17 -10.91
CA SER A 279 22.72 -10.46 -9.56
C SER A 279 21.62 -9.49 -9.13
N TRP A 280 21.72 -8.22 -9.56
CA TRP A 280 20.81 -7.14 -9.21
C TRP A 280 20.50 -6.24 -10.41
N TYR A 281 19.27 -5.72 -10.41
CA TYR A 281 18.81 -4.78 -11.43
C TYR A 281 18.19 -3.57 -10.78
N ILE A 282 18.35 -2.44 -11.45
CA ILE A 282 17.67 -1.19 -11.11
C ILE A 282 16.82 -0.75 -12.28
N LEU A 283 15.53 -0.58 -12.03
CA LEU A 283 14.62 0.16 -12.90
C LEU A 283 14.46 1.55 -12.29
N LEU A 284 14.84 2.58 -13.05
CA LEU A 284 14.73 3.96 -12.57
C LEU A 284 14.09 4.87 -13.63
N GLU A 285 13.49 5.96 -13.14
CA GLU A 285 12.94 7.01 -13.97
C GLU A 285 13.45 8.37 -13.53
N VAL A 286 13.78 9.20 -14.50
CA VAL A 286 14.14 10.61 -14.30
C VAL A 286 13.32 11.49 -15.22
N SER A 287 12.95 12.70 -14.74
CA SER A 287 12.19 13.68 -15.53
C SER A 287 12.99 14.94 -15.80
N LYS A 288 12.72 15.58 -16.94
CA LYS A 288 13.26 16.88 -17.35
C LYS A 288 12.28 17.60 -18.26
N LEU A 289 12.57 18.87 -18.58
CA LEU A 289 11.75 19.67 -19.48
C LEU A 289 11.68 19.09 -20.91
N THR A 290 12.80 18.57 -21.42
CA THR A 290 12.84 17.91 -22.72
C THR A 290 13.34 16.47 -22.61
N PHE A 291 12.83 15.59 -23.48
CA PHE A 291 13.24 14.19 -23.54
C PHE A 291 14.72 14.06 -23.94
N ILE A 292 15.19 14.87 -24.89
CA ILE A 292 16.57 14.83 -25.38
C ILE A 292 17.53 15.18 -24.24
N GLU A 293 17.31 16.29 -23.53
CA GLU A 293 18.14 16.66 -22.37
C GLU A 293 18.15 15.60 -21.28
N CYS A 294 17.00 14.98 -21.00
CA CYS A 294 16.89 13.94 -20.03
C CYS A 294 17.70 12.71 -20.43
N ASN A 295 17.56 12.26 -21.67
CA ASN A 295 18.27 11.11 -22.22
C ASN A 295 19.78 11.35 -22.27
N ASP A 296 20.25 12.47 -22.80
CA ASP A 296 21.68 12.78 -22.93
C ASP A 296 22.34 12.90 -21.57
N GLN A 297 21.69 13.53 -20.60
CA GLN A 297 22.21 13.61 -19.24
C GLN A 297 22.30 12.26 -18.56
N LEU A 298 21.28 11.40 -18.75
CA LEU A 298 21.27 10.05 -18.19
C LEU A 298 22.34 9.17 -18.86
N MET A 299 22.48 9.23 -20.18
CA MET A 299 23.54 8.53 -20.91
C MET A 299 24.94 9.00 -20.47
N SER A 300 25.14 10.30 -20.32
CA SER A 300 26.40 10.86 -19.82
C SER A 300 26.68 10.38 -18.39
N PHE A 301 25.66 10.32 -17.54
CA PHE A 301 25.79 9.83 -16.17
C PHE A 301 26.19 8.35 -16.14
N VAL A 302 25.52 7.52 -16.93
CA VAL A 302 25.82 6.08 -17.05
C VAL A 302 27.27 5.87 -17.49
N LYS A 303 27.72 6.62 -18.50
CA LYS A 303 29.13 6.55 -18.99
C LYS A 303 30.13 7.01 -17.93
N SER A 304 29.89 8.16 -17.27
CA SER A 304 30.81 8.72 -16.28
C SER A 304 30.97 7.89 -15.02
N ASN A 305 29.97 7.07 -14.69
CA ASN A 305 29.99 6.15 -13.56
C ASN A 305 30.38 4.72 -13.97
N HIS A 306 30.90 4.53 -15.20
CA HIS A 306 31.34 3.24 -15.73
C HIS A 306 30.27 2.12 -15.64
N ILE A 307 29.00 2.48 -15.77
CA ILE A 307 27.90 1.51 -15.79
C ILE A 307 27.83 0.96 -17.23
N SER A 308 28.43 -0.21 -17.45
CA SER A 308 28.49 -0.83 -18.78
C SER A 308 27.16 -1.49 -19.19
N ASN A 309 26.32 -1.84 -18.21
CA ASN A 309 25.14 -2.68 -18.41
C ASN A 309 23.88 -1.86 -18.20
N ALA A 310 23.54 -1.04 -19.19
CA ALA A 310 22.44 -0.09 -19.14
C ALA A 310 21.62 -0.10 -20.43
N VAL A 311 20.31 -0.17 -20.29
CA VAL A 311 19.35 0.09 -21.38
C VAL A 311 18.54 1.31 -21.01
N ILE A 312 18.51 2.32 -21.88
CA ILE A 312 17.72 3.54 -21.73
C ILE A 312 16.64 3.54 -22.80
N THR A 313 15.40 3.74 -22.38
CA THR A 313 14.24 3.67 -23.28
C THR A 313 14.14 4.87 -24.20
N LYS A 314 13.71 4.64 -25.45
CA LYS A 314 13.54 5.67 -26.48
C LYS A 314 12.06 6.06 -26.68
N ASN A 315 11.15 5.26 -26.18
CA ASN A 315 9.71 5.45 -26.40
C ASN A 315 8.89 4.76 -25.30
N LEU A 316 7.58 5.04 -25.31
CA LEU A 316 6.63 4.53 -24.31
C LEU A 316 6.49 2.99 -24.35
N THR A 317 6.63 2.36 -25.53
CA THR A 317 6.54 0.90 -25.68
C THR A 317 7.68 0.22 -24.91
N GLU A 318 8.91 0.70 -25.08
CA GLU A 318 10.07 0.20 -24.35
C GLU A 318 9.93 0.43 -22.86
N LYS A 319 9.50 1.64 -22.44
CA LYS A 319 9.20 1.94 -21.05
C LYS A 319 8.22 0.93 -20.45
N ASN A 320 7.07 0.72 -21.10
CA ASN A 320 6.03 -0.19 -20.64
C ASN A 320 6.52 -1.65 -20.57
N ALA A 321 7.40 -2.06 -21.49
CA ALA A 321 8.01 -3.38 -21.45
C ALA A 321 8.89 -3.59 -20.21
N LEU A 322 9.68 -2.60 -19.80
CA LEU A 322 10.50 -2.66 -18.59
C LEU A 322 9.65 -2.67 -17.32
N TRP A 323 8.65 -1.80 -17.23
CA TRP A 323 7.72 -1.78 -16.10
C TRP A 323 6.96 -3.09 -15.98
N ARG A 324 6.55 -3.69 -17.11
CA ARG A 324 5.89 -5.00 -17.10
C ARG A 324 6.74 -6.08 -16.43
N ILE A 325 8.07 -6.04 -16.58
CA ILE A 325 8.97 -6.96 -15.85
C ILE A 325 8.78 -6.76 -14.34
N ARG A 326 8.87 -5.51 -13.86
CA ARG A 326 8.77 -5.16 -12.43
C ARG A 326 7.39 -5.52 -11.84
N ASP A 327 6.34 -5.17 -12.54
CA ASP A 327 4.95 -5.35 -12.06
C ASP A 327 4.53 -6.82 -12.05
N SER A 328 5.11 -7.63 -12.91
CA SER A 328 4.83 -9.07 -13.00
C SER A 328 5.44 -9.91 -11.90
N ILE A 329 6.38 -9.39 -11.08
CA ILE A 329 7.13 -10.19 -10.08
C ILE A 329 6.17 -10.87 -9.10
N SER A 330 5.20 -10.12 -8.54
CA SER A 330 4.25 -10.67 -7.56
C SER A 330 3.34 -11.75 -8.15
N ALA A 331 2.95 -11.61 -9.41
CA ALA A 331 2.17 -12.62 -10.13
C ALA A 331 3.03 -13.86 -10.45
N ALA A 332 4.26 -13.66 -10.91
CA ALA A 332 5.20 -14.74 -11.23
C ALA A 332 5.52 -15.62 -10.01
N GLN A 333 5.57 -15.04 -8.80
CA GLN A 333 5.80 -15.79 -7.57
C GLN A 333 4.67 -16.78 -7.23
N LYS A 334 3.42 -16.52 -7.65
CA LYS A 334 2.29 -17.42 -7.36
C LYS A 334 2.47 -18.82 -7.96
N TYR A 335 3.21 -18.92 -9.06
CA TYR A 335 3.48 -20.22 -9.73
C TYR A 335 4.57 -21.06 -9.06
N GLU A 336 5.24 -20.51 -8.04
CA GLU A 336 6.41 -21.16 -7.41
C GLU A 336 6.12 -21.78 -6.03
N GLY A 337 4.84 -21.87 -5.64
CA GLY A 337 4.44 -22.44 -4.36
C GLY A 337 4.31 -21.38 -3.25
N GLY A 338 4.38 -21.84 -1.98
CA GLY A 338 4.25 -20.96 -0.82
C GLY A 338 5.36 -19.92 -0.71
N SER A 339 5.04 -18.79 -0.09
CA SER A 339 6.02 -17.73 0.15
C SER A 339 5.68 -16.99 1.45
N PHE A 340 6.68 -16.75 2.30
CA PHE A 340 6.59 -15.82 3.42
C PHE A 340 6.97 -14.44 2.92
N LYS A 341 6.02 -13.54 2.92
CA LYS A 341 6.17 -12.20 2.35
C LYS A 341 6.39 -11.19 3.46
N HIS A 342 7.49 -10.46 3.38
CA HIS A 342 7.84 -9.40 4.31
C HIS A 342 7.92 -8.10 3.54
N ASP A 343 7.07 -7.16 3.92
CA ASP A 343 7.05 -5.79 3.45
C ASP A 343 7.69 -4.93 4.55
N ILE A 344 8.94 -4.55 4.34
CA ILE A 344 9.82 -4.00 5.35
C ILE A 344 10.48 -2.71 4.84
N SER A 345 10.87 -1.85 5.77
CA SER A 345 11.66 -0.67 5.41
C SER A 345 12.78 -0.41 6.39
N VAL A 346 13.88 0.12 5.88
CA VAL A 346 15.04 0.62 6.64
C VAL A 346 15.51 1.93 6.00
N PRO A 347 16.35 2.72 6.68
CA PRO A 347 17.00 3.84 6.02
C PRO A 347 17.65 3.38 4.71
N PRO A 348 17.45 4.08 3.57
CA PRO A 348 17.94 3.64 2.25
C PRO A 348 19.42 3.25 2.26
N SER A 349 20.26 3.95 3.04
CA SER A 349 21.67 3.64 3.21
C SER A 349 21.98 2.31 3.88
N LYS A 350 20.97 1.62 4.40
CA LYS A 350 21.13 0.34 5.11
C LYS A 350 20.60 -0.85 4.31
N VAL A 351 19.94 -0.62 3.18
CA VAL A 351 19.25 -1.69 2.43
C VAL A 351 20.22 -2.79 1.98
N SER A 352 21.37 -2.43 1.41
CA SER A 352 22.35 -3.43 0.94
C SER A 352 22.85 -4.32 2.08
N ALA A 353 23.23 -3.73 3.21
CA ALA A 353 23.69 -4.47 4.37
C ALA A 353 22.59 -5.35 4.96
N LEU A 354 21.35 -4.84 5.02
CA LEU A 354 20.19 -5.62 5.48
C LEU A 354 19.96 -6.86 4.62
N ILE A 355 19.95 -6.70 3.29
CA ILE A 355 19.67 -7.83 2.39
C ILE A 355 20.74 -8.91 2.55
N ILE A 356 22.03 -8.54 2.58
CA ILE A 356 23.13 -9.49 2.77
C ILE A 356 22.97 -10.25 4.10
N GLU A 357 22.71 -9.52 5.20
CA GLU A 357 22.54 -10.14 6.51
C GLU A 357 21.29 -11.04 6.59
N LEU A 358 20.19 -10.62 5.98
CA LEU A 358 18.96 -11.43 5.93
C LEU A 358 19.17 -12.71 5.12
N GLU A 359 19.78 -12.64 3.96
CA GLU A 359 20.09 -13.81 3.13
C GLU A 359 20.92 -14.83 3.92
N GLU A 360 21.99 -14.38 4.56
CA GLU A 360 22.85 -15.23 5.37
C GLU A 360 22.09 -15.90 6.54
N ARG A 361 21.32 -15.12 7.30
CA ARG A 361 20.55 -15.64 8.44
C ARG A 361 19.45 -16.61 8.02
N ILE A 362 18.74 -16.33 6.94
CA ILE A 362 17.66 -17.18 6.45
C ILE A 362 18.22 -18.49 5.88
N LEU A 363 19.34 -18.43 5.15
CA LEU A 363 19.98 -19.64 4.62
C LEU A 363 20.56 -20.53 5.72
N ARG A 364 20.90 -20.01 6.91
CA ARG A 364 21.25 -20.85 8.08
C ARG A 364 20.04 -21.62 8.63
N ILE A 365 18.83 -21.01 8.57
CA ILE A 365 17.59 -21.66 9.05
C ILE A 365 17.07 -22.67 8.01
N LEU A 366 17.07 -22.28 6.76
CA LEU A 366 16.54 -23.06 5.65
C LEU A 366 17.46 -22.92 4.42
N PRO A 367 18.52 -23.73 4.33
CA PRO A 367 19.57 -23.61 3.29
C PRO A 367 19.07 -23.68 1.85
N THR A 368 17.93 -24.35 1.63
CA THR A 368 17.32 -24.53 0.30
C THR A 368 16.23 -23.50 -0.02
N SER A 369 16.03 -22.49 0.84
CA SER A 369 15.06 -21.43 0.60
C SER A 369 15.44 -20.61 -0.63
N ARG A 370 14.41 -20.06 -1.27
CA ARG A 370 14.56 -19.22 -2.47
C ARG A 370 14.14 -17.79 -2.14
N ILE A 371 15.14 -16.96 -1.89
CA ILE A 371 14.91 -15.56 -1.50
C ILE A 371 14.65 -14.73 -2.75
N VAL A 372 13.58 -13.93 -2.71
CA VAL A 372 13.18 -13.00 -3.77
C VAL A 372 13.06 -11.61 -3.16
N ALA A 373 14.10 -10.80 -3.38
CA ALA A 373 14.14 -9.41 -2.90
C ALA A 373 13.90 -8.46 -4.07
N PHE A 374 12.96 -7.52 -3.88
CA PHE A 374 12.67 -6.45 -4.84
C PHE A 374 11.92 -5.32 -4.12
N GLY A 375 11.85 -4.14 -4.71
CA GLY A 375 11.04 -3.04 -4.13
C GLY A 375 11.64 -1.66 -4.32
N HIS A 376 11.08 -0.72 -3.58
CA HIS A 376 11.33 0.71 -3.67
C HIS A 376 12.58 1.11 -2.88
N ILE A 377 13.78 0.65 -3.35
CA ILE A 377 15.03 0.93 -2.62
C ILE A 377 15.26 2.44 -2.45
N GLY A 378 14.69 3.26 -3.34
CA GLY A 378 14.77 4.71 -3.27
C GLY A 378 14.29 5.28 -1.93
N ASP A 379 13.26 4.73 -1.33
CA ASP A 379 12.72 5.14 -0.02
C ASP A 379 13.04 4.14 1.11
N GLY A 380 13.72 3.03 0.78
CA GLY A 380 14.15 2.01 1.74
C GLY A 380 13.15 0.88 1.95
N ASN A 381 12.05 0.82 1.20
CA ASN A 381 11.09 -0.27 1.26
C ASN A 381 11.53 -1.45 0.39
N ILE A 382 11.58 -2.63 0.99
CA ILE A 382 11.94 -3.89 0.33
C ILE A 382 10.89 -4.96 0.61
N HIS A 383 10.41 -5.59 -0.46
CA HIS A 383 9.66 -6.84 -0.40
C HIS A 383 10.65 -7.98 -0.33
N PHE A 384 10.91 -8.46 0.89
CA PHE A 384 11.82 -9.57 1.15
C PHE A 384 11.02 -10.85 1.32
N ASN A 385 10.95 -11.64 0.26
CA ASN A 385 10.10 -12.83 0.20
C ASN A 385 10.95 -14.10 0.27
N VAL A 386 10.60 -15.01 1.17
CA VAL A 386 11.22 -16.33 1.30
C VAL A 386 10.28 -17.35 0.69
N SER A 387 10.64 -17.90 -0.47
CA SER A 387 9.82 -18.85 -1.21
C SER A 387 10.15 -20.28 -0.83
N GLN A 388 9.13 -21.13 -0.88
CA GLN A 388 9.19 -22.56 -0.58
C GLN A 388 10.29 -23.27 -1.40
N PRO A 389 11.15 -24.09 -0.77
CA PRO A 389 12.08 -24.96 -1.50
C PRO A 389 11.35 -25.90 -2.47
N LYS A 390 11.95 -26.15 -3.66
CA LYS A 390 11.32 -26.97 -4.69
C LYS A 390 10.96 -28.39 -4.21
N ASN A 391 11.78 -28.96 -3.34
CA ASN A 391 11.64 -30.35 -2.85
C ASN A 391 11.00 -30.43 -1.46
N MET A 392 10.25 -29.40 -1.04
CA MET A 392 9.58 -29.35 0.24
C MET A 392 8.07 -29.19 0.06
N THR A 393 7.25 -29.90 0.84
CA THR A 393 5.80 -29.70 0.84
C THR A 393 5.44 -28.38 1.52
N LEU A 394 4.29 -27.78 1.16
CA LEU A 394 3.81 -26.55 1.79
C LEU A 394 3.67 -26.71 3.31
N SER A 395 3.11 -27.82 3.77
CA SER A 395 2.94 -28.10 5.21
C SER A 395 4.27 -28.12 5.98
N ASN A 396 5.34 -28.67 5.38
CA ASN A 396 6.67 -28.65 5.99
C ASN A 396 7.30 -27.26 5.94
N PHE A 397 7.08 -26.52 4.87
CA PHE A 397 7.56 -25.13 4.75
C PHE A 397 6.90 -24.22 5.80
N GLU A 398 5.59 -24.36 6.00
CA GLU A 398 4.84 -23.57 6.99
C GLU A 398 5.39 -23.68 8.43
N LYS A 399 6.02 -24.78 8.79
CA LYS A 399 6.66 -24.94 10.10
C LYS A 399 7.78 -23.91 10.36
N PHE A 400 8.38 -23.38 9.30
CA PHE A 400 9.44 -22.37 9.39
C PHE A 400 8.91 -20.92 9.44
N ARG A 401 7.62 -20.68 9.19
CA ARG A 401 7.03 -19.33 9.12
C ARG A 401 7.41 -18.46 10.31
N LYS A 402 7.17 -18.97 11.52
CA LYS A 402 7.42 -18.21 12.75
C LYS A 402 8.90 -17.89 12.96
N SER A 403 9.80 -18.85 12.73
CA SER A 403 11.25 -18.65 12.91
C SER A 403 11.81 -17.70 11.85
N ILE A 404 11.40 -17.85 10.58
CA ILE A 404 11.84 -16.99 9.49
C ILE A 404 11.33 -15.57 9.72
N SER A 405 10.03 -15.36 9.97
CA SER A 405 9.48 -14.01 10.19
C SER A 405 10.12 -13.33 11.41
N LYS A 406 10.31 -14.06 12.51
CA LYS A 406 11.02 -13.54 13.68
C LYS A 406 12.45 -13.09 13.32
N THR A 407 13.19 -13.92 12.59
CA THR A 407 14.57 -13.58 12.18
C THR A 407 14.61 -12.34 11.30
N VAL A 408 13.68 -12.22 10.35
CA VAL A 408 13.56 -11.03 9.50
C VAL A 408 13.27 -9.78 10.36
N TYR A 409 12.31 -9.85 11.24
CA TYR A 409 11.91 -8.69 12.07
C TYR A 409 12.97 -8.32 13.10
N ASP A 410 13.60 -9.29 13.79
CA ASP A 410 14.71 -9.03 14.69
C ASP A 410 15.88 -8.31 13.96
N CYS A 411 16.18 -8.76 12.75
CA CYS A 411 17.22 -8.15 11.93
C CYS A 411 16.85 -6.70 11.57
N ILE A 412 15.63 -6.44 11.13
CA ILE A 412 15.15 -5.10 10.77
C ILE A 412 15.25 -4.13 11.95
N MET A 413 14.90 -4.57 13.15
CA MET A 413 15.01 -3.73 14.35
C MET A 413 16.45 -3.29 14.64
N ASN A 414 17.45 -4.16 14.37
CA ASN A 414 18.87 -3.80 14.49
C ASN A 414 19.31 -2.74 13.48
N PHE A 415 18.59 -2.62 12.37
CA PHE A 415 18.81 -1.59 11.34
C PHE A 415 17.95 -0.32 11.55
N ASN A 416 17.24 -0.19 12.66
CA ASN A 416 16.29 0.89 12.95
C ASN A 416 15.16 0.98 11.88
N GLY A 417 14.67 -0.16 11.45
CA GLY A 417 13.65 -0.26 10.41
C GLY A 417 12.23 -0.47 10.93
N SER A 418 11.32 -0.72 9.99
CA SER A 418 9.92 -1.03 10.26
C SER A 418 9.55 -2.41 9.69
N ILE A 419 8.78 -3.16 10.46
CA ILE A 419 8.22 -4.46 10.05
C ILE A 419 7.05 -4.33 9.08
N CYS A 420 6.60 -3.11 8.84
CA CYS A 420 5.48 -2.79 7.94
C CYS A 420 5.77 -1.48 7.21
N ALA A 421 6.09 -1.55 5.93
CA ALA A 421 6.39 -0.37 5.13
C ALA A 421 5.12 0.29 4.57
N GLU A 422 4.28 -0.47 3.85
CA GLU A 422 3.11 0.07 3.14
C GLU A 422 1.81 -0.76 3.28
N HIS A 423 1.90 -2.07 3.63
CA HIS A 423 0.73 -2.96 3.61
C HIS A 423 -0.24 -2.79 4.79
N GLY A 424 0.13 -2.02 5.83
CA GLY A 424 -0.62 -1.91 7.06
C GLY A 424 -0.39 -3.08 8.02
N VAL A 425 -1.05 -3.03 9.16
CA VAL A 425 -0.95 -4.01 10.26
C VAL A 425 -2.08 -5.04 10.20
N GLY A 426 -3.31 -4.57 10.11
CA GLY A 426 -4.52 -5.38 10.09
C GLY A 426 -4.62 -6.36 11.24
N ILE A 427 -5.05 -7.59 10.92
CA ILE A 427 -5.01 -8.76 11.82
C ILE A 427 -3.62 -9.41 11.79
N LEU A 428 -3.02 -9.45 10.59
CA LEU A 428 -1.83 -10.26 10.29
C LEU A 428 -0.63 -9.91 11.16
N LYS A 429 -0.34 -8.61 11.30
CA LYS A 429 0.87 -8.10 11.97
C LYS A 429 0.60 -7.53 13.36
N LYS A 430 -0.62 -7.68 13.91
CA LYS A 430 -0.98 -7.14 15.23
C LYS A 430 -0.06 -7.67 16.35
N ALA A 431 0.17 -8.97 16.40
CA ALA A 431 1.04 -9.57 17.40
C ALA A 431 2.50 -9.09 17.26
N ASP A 432 2.96 -8.94 16.02
CA ASP A 432 4.31 -8.43 15.75
C ASP A 432 4.43 -6.95 16.13
N LEU A 433 3.41 -6.12 15.85
CA LEU A 433 3.37 -4.74 16.28
C LEU A 433 3.53 -4.63 17.81
N LEU A 434 2.73 -5.40 18.55
CA LEU A 434 2.76 -5.42 20.03
C LEU A 434 4.11 -5.92 20.58
N HIS A 435 4.84 -6.74 19.83
CA HIS A 435 6.14 -7.25 20.23
C HIS A 435 7.30 -6.27 19.93
N TYR A 436 7.27 -5.60 18.78
CA TYR A 436 8.40 -4.80 18.30
C TYR A 436 8.28 -3.30 18.59
N LYS A 437 7.09 -2.79 18.89
CA LYS A 437 6.89 -1.40 19.33
C LYS A 437 7.16 -1.26 20.85
N SER A 438 7.65 -0.09 21.24
CA SER A 438 7.85 0.22 22.65
C SER A 438 6.51 0.24 23.41
N ASN A 439 6.54 -0.09 24.70
CA ASN A 439 5.34 -0.02 25.54
C ASN A 439 4.72 1.38 25.55
N ILE A 440 5.53 2.45 25.50
CA ILE A 440 5.05 3.82 25.44
C ILE A 440 4.25 4.08 24.16
N GLU A 441 4.73 3.62 22.99
CA GLU A 441 4.00 3.75 21.72
C GLU A 441 2.68 2.99 21.76
N ILE A 442 2.68 1.77 22.31
CA ILE A 442 1.48 0.95 22.45
C ILE A 442 0.46 1.61 23.36
N ASP A 443 0.89 2.15 24.50
CA ASP A 443 0.01 2.80 25.47
C ASP A 443 -0.57 4.12 24.92
N LEU A 444 0.20 4.88 24.15
CA LEU A 444 -0.30 6.05 23.43
C LEU A 444 -1.36 5.67 22.38
N MET A 445 -1.12 4.63 21.58
CA MET A 445 -2.10 4.16 20.60
C MET A 445 -3.39 3.68 21.27
N ARG A 446 -3.29 2.95 22.39
CA ARG A 446 -4.46 2.53 23.19
C ARG A 446 -5.22 3.71 23.77
N SER A 447 -4.52 4.71 24.28
CA SER A 447 -5.13 5.92 24.84
C SER A 447 -5.90 6.69 23.76
N ILE A 448 -5.32 6.86 22.57
CA ILE A 448 -5.99 7.48 21.42
C ILE A 448 -7.26 6.68 21.05
N LYS A 449 -7.12 5.36 20.89
CA LYS A 449 -8.27 4.47 20.56
C LYS A 449 -9.35 4.59 21.62
N GLN A 450 -9.03 4.51 22.91
CA GLN A 450 -9.98 4.57 24.01
C GLN A 450 -10.69 5.94 24.08
N THR A 451 -9.98 7.03 23.77
CA THR A 451 -10.57 8.37 23.78
C THR A 451 -11.54 8.58 22.64
N ILE A 452 -11.21 8.11 21.42
CA ILE A 452 -12.02 8.33 20.23
C ILE A 452 -13.13 7.30 20.13
N ASP A 453 -12.85 6.03 20.41
CA ASP A 453 -13.80 4.90 20.33
C ASP A 453 -13.89 4.13 21.66
N PRO A 454 -14.46 4.73 22.72
CA PRO A 454 -14.54 4.10 24.04
C PRO A 454 -15.35 2.81 24.06
N MET A 455 -16.26 2.63 23.10
CA MET A 455 -17.07 1.42 22.95
C MET A 455 -16.40 0.32 22.14
N ASN A 456 -15.25 0.61 21.55
CA ASN A 456 -14.48 -0.30 20.69
C ASN A 456 -15.31 -0.93 19.57
N ILE A 457 -16.16 -0.13 18.91
CA ILE A 457 -16.99 -0.60 17.79
C ILE A 457 -16.31 -0.43 16.42
N MET A 458 -15.36 0.48 16.30
CA MET A 458 -14.65 0.76 15.04
C MET A 458 -13.54 -0.26 14.78
N ASN A 459 -13.75 -1.12 13.82
CA ASN A 459 -12.82 -2.13 13.30
C ASN A 459 -12.06 -2.89 14.42
N PRO A 460 -12.74 -3.46 15.40
CA PRO A 460 -12.09 -4.06 16.56
C PRO A 460 -11.19 -5.23 16.16
N GLY A 461 -10.11 -5.44 16.94
CA GLY A 461 -9.17 -6.54 16.70
C GLY A 461 -8.12 -6.26 15.62
N LYS A 462 -8.13 -5.08 14.97
CA LYS A 462 -7.11 -4.62 14.03
C LYS A 462 -6.17 -3.63 14.75
N ILE A 463 -4.94 -3.58 14.31
CA ILE A 463 -3.83 -2.77 14.83
C ILE A 463 -3.57 -3.07 16.32
N ILE A 464 -4.49 -2.69 17.18
CA ILE A 464 -4.34 -2.74 18.65
C ILE A 464 -5.48 -3.46 19.35
#